data_3cfe624be4ad4b1b3acebedd3ae68f69
#
_entry.id   3cfe624be4ad4b1b3acebedd3ae68f69
#
_cell.length_a   1.000
_cell.length_b   1.000
_cell.length_c   1.000
_cell.angle_alpha   90.00
_cell.angle_beta   90.00
_cell.angle_gamma   90.00
#
_symmetry.space_group_name_H-M   'P 1'
#
loop_
_entity.id
_entity.type
_entity.pdbx_description
1 polymer ?
#
loop_
_entity_poly.entity_id
_entity_poly.type
_entity_poly.pdbx_seq_one_letter_code
_entity_poly.pdbx_strand_id
1 'polypeptide(L)'
;MGTGLLQQPRRTASRPLLPAAIRPLAVVLLTVCGVLTVALGVWFAHHTRAGWLDRAVDTRVQHLLHGHRVVLNRLAGLGDQIPMITMTAVLFVACLVTRRGRGAVLVVVAIPAAEVLTERVKPLFGRTLLGDLSFPSGHTTGVFAVAVTFTVLLADPPRPRLPAGLRVLLALAALVVACAVAAALVGLNDHYATDTVGGAAVATAVVLATTLILDRVIKTSRPVSFESGSQD
;
A
#
# COMPACT_ATOMS: atom_id res chain seq x y z
N MET A 1 0.44 -56.51 16.75
CA MET A 1 -0.59 -55.49 16.55
C MET A 1 0.12 -54.15 16.60
N GLY A 2 0.44 -53.59 15.43
CA GLY A 2 1.18 -52.32 15.36
C GLY A 2 0.17 -51.16 15.41
N THR A 3 0.23 -50.36 16.46
CA THR A 3 -0.48 -49.10 16.57
C THR A 3 0.12 -48.08 15.64
N GLY A 4 -0.50 -47.89 14.48
CA GLY A 4 -0.13 -46.86 13.55
C GLY A 4 -0.41 -45.46 14.17
N LEU A 5 0.64 -44.81 14.66
CA LEU A 5 0.58 -43.42 15.07
C LEU A 5 0.25 -42.59 13.82
N LEU A 6 -1.00 -42.15 13.71
CA LEU A 6 -1.42 -41.16 12.73
C LEU A 6 -0.57 -39.89 12.94
N GLN A 7 0.46 -39.72 12.14
CA GLN A 7 1.24 -38.49 12.08
C GLN A 7 0.27 -37.36 11.67
N GLN A 8 -0.15 -36.57 12.64
CA GLN A 8 -0.87 -35.33 12.36
C GLN A 8 -0.04 -34.48 11.40
N PRO A 9 -0.62 -33.98 10.30
CA PRO A 9 0.10 -33.14 9.38
C PRO A 9 0.62 -31.91 10.14
N ARG A 10 1.94 -31.73 10.19
CA ARG A 10 2.57 -30.55 10.78
C ARG A 10 1.99 -29.34 10.08
N ARG A 11 1.06 -28.64 10.74
CA ARG A 11 0.57 -27.33 10.31
C ARG A 11 1.78 -26.40 10.26
N THR A 12 2.23 -26.07 9.06
CA THR A 12 3.32 -25.12 8.84
C THR A 12 2.89 -23.79 9.47
N ALA A 13 3.54 -23.43 10.58
CA ALA A 13 3.29 -22.15 11.25
C ALA A 13 3.44 -21.03 10.23
N SER A 14 2.35 -20.33 9.94
CA SER A 14 2.34 -19.25 8.98
C SER A 14 3.27 -18.13 9.47
N ARG A 15 4.25 -17.75 8.63
CA ARG A 15 5.21 -16.69 8.95
C ARG A 15 4.52 -15.32 8.97
N PRO A 16 4.95 -14.40 9.84
CA PRO A 16 4.43 -13.04 9.82
C PRO A 16 4.82 -12.33 8.52
N LEU A 17 3.97 -11.41 8.06
CA LEU A 17 4.21 -10.58 6.88
C LEU A 17 5.36 -9.58 7.13
N LEU A 18 5.45 -9.05 8.35
CA LEU A 18 6.53 -8.14 8.75
C LEU A 18 7.44 -8.79 9.79
N PRO A 19 8.77 -8.81 9.57
CA PRO A 19 9.76 -9.12 10.58
C PRO A 19 9.56 -8.28 11.84
N ALA A 20 9.78 -8.87 13.01
CA ALA A 20 9.56 -8.19 14.29
C ALA A 20 10.37 -6.88 14.41
N ALA A 21 11.57 -6.86 13.86
CA ALA A 21 12.48 -5.70 13.92
C ALA A 21 11.93 -4.45 13.21
N ILE A 22 11.11 -4.60 12.15
CA ILE A 22 10.59 -3.45 11.38
C ILE A 22 9.17 -3.06 11.79
N ARG A 23 8.52 -3.78 12.70
CA ARG A 23 7.16 -3.45 13.16
C ARG A 23 7.05 -2.09 13.85
N PRO A 24 8.00 -1.68 14.73
CA PRO A 24 7.96 -0.33 15.29
C PRO A 24 7.99 0.75 14.22
N LEU A 25 8.85 0.60 13.20
CA LEU A 25 8.90 1.52 12.06
C LEU A 25 7.58 1.53 11.30
N ALA A 26 6.95 0.38 11.07
CA ALA A 26 5.65 0.30 10.41
C ALA A 26 4.55 1.03 11.20
N VAL A 27 4.56 0.96 12.54
CA VAL A 27 3.62 1.70 13.40
C VAL A 27 3.87 3.20 13.30
N VAL A 28 5.13 3.64 13.35
CA VAL A 28 5.49 5.06 13.20
C VAL A 28 5.03 5.59 11.84
N LEU A 29 5.35 4.88 10.75
CA LEU A 29 4.93 5.27 9.40
C LEU A 29 3.41 5.32 9.26
N LEU A 30 2.69 4.33 9.79
CA LEU A 30 1.23 4.32 9.82
C LEU A 30 0.69 5.58 10.51
N THR A 31 1.22 5.91 11.70
CA THR A 31 0.78 7.07 12.48
C THR A 31 1.10 8.38 11.74
N VAL A 32 2.32 8.52 11.24
CA VAL A 32 2.74 9.72 10.48
C VAL A 32 1.86 9.90 9.23
N CYS A 33 1.64 8.85 8.46
CA CYS A 33 0.80 8.90 7.25
C CYS A 33 -0.66 9.23 7.60
N GLY A 34 -1.21 8.65 8.66
CA GLY A 34 -2.57 8.97 9.12
C GLY A 34 -2.70 10.44 9.55
N VAL A 35 -1.77 10.93 10.36
CA VAL A 35 -1.73 12.34 10.79
C VAL A 35 -1.56 13.27 9.59
N LEU A 36 -0.66 12.94 8.66
CA LEU A 36 -0.42 13.75 7.46
C LEU A 36 -1.67 13.84 6.58
N THR A 37 -2.38 12.73 6.37
CA THR A 37 -3.64 12.72 5.60
C THR A 37 -4.68 13.65 6.23
N VAL A 38 -4.89 13.54 7.54
CA VAL A 38 -5.87 14.37 8.25
C VAL A 38 -5.42 15.84 8.24
N ALA A 39 -4.15 16.11 8.52
CA ALA A 39 -3.62 17.48 8.55
C ALA A 39 -3.76 18.18 7.18
N LEU A 40 -3.35 17.52 6.09
CA LEU A 40 -3.52 18.06 4.75
C LEU A 40 -4.99 18.21 4.37
N GLY A 41 -5.81 17.19 4.68
CA GLY A 41 -7.24 17.23 4.38
C GLY A 41 -7.96 18.37 5.07
N VAL A 42 -7.69 18.61 6.36
CA VAL A 42 -8.26 19.72 7.11
C VAL A 42 -7.71 21.07 6.64
N TRP A 43 -6.40 21.15 6.39
CA TRP A 43 -5.76 22.39 5.93
C TRP A 43 -6.30 22.87 4.59
N PHE A 44 -6.56 21.97 3.67
CA PHE A 44 -7.06 22.28 2.32
C PHE A 44 -8.56 22.03 2.16
N ALA A 45 -9.29 21.77 3.25
CA ALA A 45 -10.74 21.54 3.19
C ALA A 45 -11.47 22.67 2.45
N HIS A 46 -12.31 22.29 1.50
CA HIS A 46 -13.13 23.19 0.67
C HIS A 46 -12.35 24.20 -0.19
N HIS A 47 -11.02 24.04 -0.32
CA HIS A 47 -10.25 24.87 -1.23
C HIS A 47 -10.52 24.48 -2.69
N THR A 48 -10.75 25.48 -3.53
CA THR A 48 -10.97 25.34 -4.99
C THR A 48 -9.77 25.81 -5.79
N ARG A 49 -8.69 26.22 -5.13
CA ARG A 49 -7.48 26.77 -5.75
C ARG A 49 -6.23 26.16 -5.09
N ALA A 50 -5.15 26.13 -5.86
CA ALA A 50 -3.83 25.73 -5.36
C ALA A 50 -3.41 26.58 -4.18
N GLY A 51 -2.93 25.94 -3.11
CA GLY A 51 -2.24 26.60 -2.00
C GLY A 51 -0.89 27.19 -2.44
N TRP A 52 -0.22 27.91 -1.55
CA TRP A 52 1.11 28.44 -1.86
C TRP A 52 2.14 27.31 -2.13
N LEU A 53 2.05 26.22 -1.38
CA LEU A 53 2.91 25.05 -1.53
C LEU A 53 2.65 24.35 -2.86
N ASP A 54 1.37 24.10 -3.19
CA ASP A 54 1.00 23.49 -4.47
C ASP A 54 1.51 24.35 -5.64
N ARG A 55 1.24 25.67 -5.61
CA ARG A 55 1.72 26.55 -6.67
C ARG A 55 3.23 26.47 -6.88
N ALA A 56 4.00 26.42 -5.79
CA ALA A 56 5.45 26.35 -5.88
C ALA A 56 5.94 25.03 -6.49
N VAL A 57 5.30 23.90 -6.12
CA VAL A 57 5.69 22.56 -6.61
C VAL A 57 5.11 22.32 -8.00
N ASP A 58 3.81 22.55 -8.19
CA ASP A 58 3.08 22.24 -9.43
C ASP A 58 3.69 23.03 -10.60
N THR A 59 3.95 24.34 -10.42
CA THR A 59 4.59 25.15 -11.47
C THR A 59 5.95 24.58 -11.88
N ARG A 60 6.77 24.15 -10.93
CA ARG A 60 8.08 23.55 -11.23
C ARG A 60 7.95 22.22 -11.97
N VAL A 61 7.07 21.33 -11.47
CA VAL A 61 6.85 20.02 -12.09
C VAL A 61 6.32 20.18 -13.50
N GLN A 62 5.30 21.04 -13.69
CA GLN A 62 4.74 21.32 -15.00
C GLN A 62 5.76 21.91 -15.98
N HIS A 63 6.61 22.82 -15.51
CA HIS A 63 7.69 23.40 -16.34
C HIS A 63 8.74 22.35 -16.72
N LEU A 64 9.19 21.52 -15.76
CA LEU A 64 10.20 20.47 -16.02
C LEU A 64 9.67 19.38 -16.95
N LEU A 65 8.38 19.06 -16.86
CA LEU A 65 7.76 17.99 -17.63
C LEU A 65 7.02 18.50 -18.87
N HIS A 66 7.15 19.80 -19.17
CA HIS A 66 6.57 20.41 -20.36
C HIS A 66 7.05 19.70 -21.63
N GLY A 67 6.14 19.42 -22.55
CA GLY A 67 6.47 18.72 -23.81
C GLY A 67 6.43 17.19 -23.75
N HIS A 68 6.34 16.57 -22.55
CA HIS A 68 6.33 15.11 -22.40
C HIS A 68 4.93 14.51 -22.19
N ARG A 69 3.87 15.16 -22.63
CA ARG A 69 2.46 14.78 -22.37
C ARG A 69 2.15 13.31 -22.68
N VAL A 70 2.71 12.75 -23.75
CA VAL A 70 2.46 11.33 -24.10
C VAL A 70 3.00 10.39 -23.01
N VAL A 71 4.20 10.67 -22.48
CA VAL A 71 4.80 9.87 -21.40
C VAL A 71 4.00 10.07 -20.11
N LEU A 72 3.62 11.29 -19.78
CA LEU A 72 2.84 11.62 -18.59
C LEU A 72 1.48 10.90 -18.60
N ASN A 73 0.76 10.94 -19.73
CA ASN A 73 -0.52 10.23 -19.86
C ASN A 73 -0.36 8.71 -19.70
N ARG A 74 0.71 8.11 -20.23
CA ARG A 74 0.98 6.68 -20.04
C ARG A 74 1.29 6.34 -18.57
N LEU A 75 2.03 7.21 -17.89
CA LEU A 75 2.32 7.02 -16.46
C LEU A 75 1.06 7.21 -15.62
N ALA A 76 0.30 8.28 -15.83
CA ALA A 76 -0.97 8.52 -15.14
C ALA A 76 -1.94 7.35 -15.34
N GLY A 77 -2.03 6.83 -16.56
CA GLY A 77 -2.86 5.69 -16.92
C GLY A 77 -2.53 4.39 -16.17
N LEU A 78 -1.35 4.27 -15.51
CA LEU A 78 -1.10 3.13 -14.61
C LEU A 78 -2.01 3.15 -13.37
N GLY A 79 -2.54 4.32 -13.00
CA GLY A 79 -3.52 4.48 -11.94
C GLY A 79 -4.96 4.23 -12.37
N ASP A 80 -5.24 4.01 -13.66
CA ASP A 80 -6.57 3.71 -14.16
C ASP A 80 -7.07 2.34 -13.67
N GLN A 81 -8.38 2.15 -13.69
CA GLN A 81 -9.04 0.97 -13.15
C GLN A 81 -8.51 -0.35 -13.73
N ILE A 82 -8.33 -0.44 -15.06
CA ILE A 82 -7.89 -1.70 -15.70
C ILE A 82 -6.45 -2.06 -15.31
N PRO A 83 -5.43 -1.18 -15.43
CA PRO A 83 -4.08 -1.45 -14.92
C PRO A 83 -4.06 -1.81 -13.43
N MET A 84 -4.85 -1.11 -12.60
CA MET A 84 -4.92 -1.37 -11.16
C MET A 84 -5.46 -2.77 -10.85
N ILE A 85 -6.56 -3.18 -11.50
CA ILE A 85 -7.10 -4.54 -11.37
C ILE A 85 -6.06 -5.57 -11.84
N THR A 86 -5.39 -5.30 -12.96
CA THR A 86 -4.37 -6.20 -13.52
C THR A 86 -3.20 -6.38 -12.57
N MET A 87 -2.62 -5.28 -12.04
CA MET A 87 -1.51 -5.35 -11.08
C MET A 87 -1.91 -6.07 -9.79
N THR A 88 -3.11 -5.80 -9.29
CA THR A 88 -3.66 -6.47 -8.10
C THR A 88 -3.83 -7.97 -8.35
N ALA A 89 -4.39 -8.36 -9.49
CA ALA A 89 -4.56 -9.76 -9.88
C ALA A 89 -3.21 -10.49 -10.04
N VAL A 90 -2.23 -9.85 -10.67
CA VAL A 90 -0.87 -10.41 -10.80
C VAL A 90 -0.25 -10.66 -9.43
N LEU A 91 -0.31 -9.70 -8.51
CA LEU A 91 0.21 -9.88 -7.15
C LEU A 91 -0.53 -10.99 -6.40
N PHE A 92 -1.85 -11.06 -6.55
CA PHE A 92 -2.68 -12.08 -5.94
C PHE A 92 -2.30 -13.48 -6.45
N VAL A 93 -2.23 -13.66 -7.77
CA VAL A 93 -1.82 -14.93 -8.38
C VAL A 93 -0.40 -15.32 -7.96
N ALA A 94 0.54 -14.36 -7.95
CA ALA A 94 1.90 -14.60 -7.47
C ALA A 94 1.90 -15.10 -6.00
N CYS A 95 1.04 -14.55 -5.14
CA CYS A 95 0.88 -15.04 -3.78
C CYS A 95 0.31 -16.47 -3.72
N LEU A 96 -0.65 -16.80 -4.58
CA LEU A 96 -1.23 -18.17 -4.64
C LEU A 96 -0.20 -19.19 -5.13
N VAL A 97 0.48 -18.90 -6.23
CA VAL A 97 1.54 -19.78 -6.82
C VAL A 97 2.66 -20.02 -5.80
N THR A 98 3.04 -18.99 -5.06
CA THR A 98 4.07 -19.09 -4.02
C THR A 98 3.53 -19.58 -2.66
N ARG A 99 2.26 -20.00 -2.60
CA ARG A 99 1.57 -20.52 -1.40
C ARG A 99 1.61 -19.55 -0.21
N ARG A 100 1.49 -18.26 -0.49
CA ARG A 100 1.50 -17.19 0.51
C ARG A 100 0.08 -16.71 0.80
N GLY A 101 -0.75 -17.53 1.44
CA GLY A 101 -2.15 -17.22 1.71
C GLY A 101 -2.35 -15.87 2.41
N ARG A 102 -1.49 -15.52 3.39
CA ARG A 102 -1.55 -14.21 4.07
C ARG A 102 -1.23 -13.05 3.14
N GLY A 103 -0.27 -13.24 2.24
CA GLY A 103 0.05 -12.27 1.19
C GLY A 103 -1.13 -12.08 0.24
N ALA A 104 -1.80 -13.16 -0.15
CA ALA A 104 -2.99 -13.10 -0.99
C ALA A 104 -4.13 -12.32 -0.30
N VAL A 105 -4.37 -12.58 1.00
CA VAL A 105 -5.35 -11.82 1.79
C VAL A 105 -4.95 -10.34 1.89
N LEU A 106 -3.67 -10.03 2.13
CA LEU A 106 -3.18 -8.64 2.16
C LEU A 106 -3.51 -7.93 0.84
N VAL A 107 -3.20 -8.54 -0.30
CA VAL A 107 -3.43 -7.97 -1.64
C VAL A 107 -4.90 -7.64 -1.86
N VAL A 108 -5.81 -8.59 -1.61
CA VAL A 108 -7.24 -8.42 -1.91
C VAL A 108 -7.98 -7.57 -0.88
N VAL A 109 -7.39 -7.35 0.29
CA VAL A 109 -8.01 -6.51 1.32
C VAL A 109 -7.42 -5.10 1.30
N ALA A 110 -6.08 -4.96 1.34
CA ALA A 110 -5.45 -3.66 1.56
C ALA A 110 -5.58 -2.73 0.35
N ILE A 111 -5.41 -3.25 -0.88
CA ILE A 111 -5.46 -2.42 -2.09
C ILE A 111 -6.88 -1.86 -2.30
N PRO A 112 -7.94 -2.68 -2.35
CA PRO A 112 -9.30 -2.13 -2.48
C PRO A 112 -9.74 -1.28 -1.28
N ALA A 113 -9.29 -1.62 -0.05
CA ALA A 113 -9.62 -0.83 1.13
C ALA A 113 -9.03 0.58 1.06
N ALA A 114 -7.81 0.74 0.53
CA ALA A 114 -7.21 2.06 0.33
C ALA A 114 -8.01 2.91 -0.67
N GLU A 115 -8.43 2.32 -1.78
CA GLU A 115 -9.27 2.98 -2.79
C GLU A 115 -10.61 3.40 -2.20
N VAL A 116 -11.31 2.45 -1.57
CA VAL A 116 -12.62 2.73 -0.95
C VAL A 116 -12.50 3.81 0.11
N LEU A 117 -11.47 3.78 0.96
CA LEU A 117 -11.27 4.81 1.97
C LEU A 117 -11.04 6.17 1.30
N THR A 118 -10.20 6.25 0.28
CA THR A 118 -9.95 7.48 -0.49
C THR A 118 -11.25 8.07 -1.03
N GLU A 119 -12.06 7.28 -1.70
CA GLU A 119 -13.34 7.77 -2.25
C GLU A 119 -14.33 8.21 -1.15
N ARG A 120 -14.32 7.55 0.00
CA ARG A 120 -15.19 7.90 1.13
C ARG A 120 -14.78 9.18 1.85
N VAL A 121 -13.48 9.50 1.89
CA VAL A 121 -13.01 10.71 2.58
C VAL A 121 -12.98 11.95 1.68
N LYS A 122 -12.97 11.81 0.36
CA LYS A 122 -13.02 12.95 -0.57
C LYS A 122 -14.13 13.95 -0.25
N PRO A 123 -15.40 13.53 -0.09
CA PRO A 123 -16.48 14.48 0.21
C PRO A 123 -16.31 15.16 1.59
N LEU A 124 -15.66 14.50 2.55
CA LEU A 124 -15.43 15.07 3.89
C LEU A 124 -14.50 16.26 3.84
N PHE A 125 -13.49 16.22 2.98
CA PHE A 125 -12.56 17.34 2.79
C PHE A 125 -13.07 18.37 1.78
N GLY A 126 -13.85 17.94 0.78
CA GLY A 126 -14.50 18.84 -0.18
C GLY A 126 -13.54 19.68 -1.01
N ARG A 127 -12.24 19.31 -1.11
CA ARG A 127 -11.27 20.00 -1.96
C ARG A 127 -11.52 19.68 -3.42
N THR A 128 -11.50 20.70 -4.28
CA THR A 128 -11.77 20.53 -5.70
C THR A 128 -10.67 21.06 -6.59
N LEU A 129 -10.50 20.41 -7.76
CA LEU A 129 -9.73 20.88 -8.90
C LEU A 129 -10.59 20.76 -10.16
N LEU A 130 -10.74 21.84 -10.90
CA LEU A 130 -11.59 21.92 -12.11
C LEU A 130 -13.05 21.47 -11.89
N GLY A 131 -13.55 21.51 -10.67
CA GLY A 131 -14.92 21.11 -10.30
C GLY A 131 -15.03 19.71 -9.70
N ASP A 132 -14.01 18.86 -9.84
CA ASP A 132 -14.01 17.49 -9.32
C ASP A 132 -13.32 17.41 -7.97
N LEU A 133 -13.75 16.47 -7.10
CA LEU A 133 -13.12 16.21 -5.80
C LEU A 133 -11.70 15.67 -6.00
N SER A 134 -10.70 16.42 -5.49
CA SER A 134 -9.28 16.15 -5.77
C SER A 134 -8.50 15.48 -4.65
N PHE A 135 -8.83 15.76 -3.37
CA PHE A 135 -8.06 15.25 -2.23
C PHE A 135 -8.77 14.13 -1.47
N PRO A 136 -8.09 13.04 -1.14
CA PRO A 136 -6.78 12.60 -1.64
C PRO A 136 -6.86 12.08 -3.08
N SER A 137 -5.71 12.01 -3.81
CA SER A 137 -5.67 11.48 -5.17
C SER A 137 -5.92 9.97 -5.21
N GLY A 138 -6.98 9.51 -5.92
CA GLY A 138 -7.30 8.10 -6.10
C GLY A 138 -6.21 7.34 -6.88
N HIS A 139 -5.82 7.84 -8.06
CA HIS A 139 -4.75 7.23 -8.87
C HIS A 139 -3.46 7.02 -8.07
N THR A 140 -3.05 8.04 -7.30
CA THR A 140 -1.87 7.93 -6.45
C THR A 140 -2.08 6.90 -5.34
N THR A 141 -3.27 6.89 -4.71
CA THR A 141 -3.60 5.89 -3.68
C THR A 141 -3.46 4.47 -4.20
N GLY A 142 -4.04 4.18 -5.35
CA GLY A 142 -3.99 2.85 -5.95
C GLY A 142 -2.57 2.39 -6.24
N VAL A 143 -1.80 3.19 -6.97
CA VAL A 143 -0.44 2.81 -7.35
C VAL A 143 0.47 2.68 -6.13
N PHE A 144 0.36 3.56 -5.12
CA PHE A 144 1.10 3.42 -3.87
C PHE A 144 0.64 2.22 -3.04
N ALA A 145 -0.66 1.89 -3.03
CA ALA A 145 -1.14 0.69 -2.34
C ALA A 145 -0.54 -0.58 -2.94
N VAL A 146 -0.44 -0.68 -4.27
CA VAL A 146 0.25 -1.78 -4.95
C VAL A 146 1.73 -1.78 -4.61
N ALA A 147 2.44 -0.65 -4.70
CA ALA A 147 3.87 -0.56 -4.46
C ALA A 147 4.25 -0.90 -3.02
N VAL A 148 3.51 -0.39 -2.03
CA VAL A 148 3.73 -0.67 -0.60
C VAL A 148 3.38 -2.13 -0.28
N THR A 149 2.27 -2.66 -0.83
CA THR A 149 1.93 -4.07 -0.68
C THR A 149 3.03 -4.97 -1.25
N PHE A 150 3.54 -4.68 -2.43
CA PHE A 150 4.66 -5.40 -3.03
C PHE A 150 5.92 -5.33 -2.15
N THR A 151 6.24 -4.16 -1.60
CA THR A 151 7.36 -3.97 -0.66
C THR A 151 7.19 -4.84 0.60
N VAL A 152 6.00 -4.88 1.19
CA VAL A 152 5.68 -5.77 2.34
C VAL A 152 5.86 -7.24 1.94
N LEU A 153 5.40 -7.64 0.76
CA LEU A 153 5.58 -9.00 0.27
C LEU A 153 7.06 -9.37 0.06
N LEU A 154 7.91 -8.42 -0.29
CA LEU A 154 9.36 -8.64 -0.41
C LEU A 154 10.07 -8.72 0.95
N ALA A 155 9.49 -8.23 2.04
CA ALA A 155 10.07 -8.32 3.38
C ALA A 155 10.20 -9.77 3.87
N ASP A 156 9.23 -10.65 3.51
CA ASP A 156 9.33 -12.10 3.72
C ASP A 156 9.15 -12.86 2.38
N PRO A 157 10.20 -12.96 1.56
CA PRO A 157 10.12 -13.50 0.21
C PRO A 157 9.83 -15.01 0.19
N PRO A 158 9.28 -15.55 -0.94
CA PRO A 158 9.13 -16.97 -1.15
C PRO A 158 10.48 -17.68 -1.20
N ARG A 159 10.45 -19.01 -1.14
CA ARG A 159 11.66 -19.85 -1.36
C ARG A 159 11.72 -20.29 -2.82
N PRO A 160 12.90 -20.28 -3.47
CA PRO A 160 14.20 -19.82 -2.96
C PRO A 160 14.20 -18.31 -2.69
N ARG A 161 14.96 -17.88 -1.67
CA ARG A 161 14.98 -16.46 -1.26
C ARG A 161 15.75 -15.60 -2.24
N LEU A 162 15.12 -14.55 -2.71
CA LEU A 162 15.80 -13.51 -3.46
C LEU A 162 16.89 -12.84 -2.59
N PRO A 163 18.06 -12.51 -3.17
CA PRO A 163 19.09 -11.74 -2.49
C PRO A 163 18.53 -10.44 -1.89
N ALA A 164 19.03 -10.05 -0.72
CA ALA A 164 18.53 -8.85 -0.04
C ALA A 164 18.63 -7.59 -0.90
N GLY A 165 19.74 -7.40 -1.58
CA GLY A 165 19.95 -6.27 -2.51
C GLY A 165 18.91 -6.22 -3.63
N LEU A 166 18.58 -7.37 -4.23
CA LEU A 166 17.55 -7.42 -5.28
C LEU A 166 16.17 -7.07 -4.73
N ARG A 167 15.83 -7.52 -3.53
CA ARG A 167 14.55 -7.18 -2.89
C ARG A 167 14.42 -5.67 -2.63
N VAL A 168 15.49 -5.05 -2.13
CA VAL A 168 15.54 -3.60 -1.92
C VAL A 168 15.43 -2.87 -3.26
N LEU A 169 16.17 -3.30 -4.28
CA LEU A 169 16.09 -2.70 -5.62
C LEU A 169 14.68 -2.77 -6.20
N LEU A 170 14.01 -3.92 -6.11
CA LEU A 170 12.63 -4.09 -6.60
C LEU A 170 11.63 -3.23 -5.82
N ALA A 171 11.77 -3.13 -4.49
CA ALA A 171 10.93 -2.27 -3.67
C ALA A 171 11.11 -0.79 -4.03
N LEU A 172 12.36 -0.34 -4.17
CA LEU A 172 12.66 1.02 -4.59
C LEU A 172 12.14 1.31 -6.00
N ALA A 173 12.31 0.39 -6.95
CA ALA A 173 11.79 0.54 -8.30
C ALA A 173 10.26 0.71 -8.31
N ALA A 174 9.53 -0.09 -7.53
CA ALA A 174 8.08 0.04 -7.41
C ALA A 174 7.66 1.40 -6.83
N LEU A 175 8.35 1.87 -5.78
CA LEU A 175 8.09 3.18 -5.20
C LEU A 175 8.45 4.33 -6.15
N VAL A 176 9.55 4.22 -6.91
CA VAL A 176 9.93 5.21 -7.94
C VAL A 176 8.86 5.29 -9.02
N VAL A 177 8.31 4.15 -9.48
CA VAL A 177 7.20 4.14 -10.45
C VAL A 177 5.98 4.84 -9.85
N ALA A 178 5.63 4.56 -8.59
CA ALA A 178 4.50 5.22 -7.92
C ALA A 178 4.71 6.74 -7.79
N CYS A 179 5.93 7.19 -7.46
CA CYS A 179 6.28 8.61 -7.45
C CYS A 179 6.22 9.24 -8.86
N ALA A 180 6.63 8.51 -9.89
CA ALA A 180 6.55 8.99 -11.27
C ALA A 180 5.10 9.16 -11.74
N VAL A 181 4.18 8.29 -11.32
CA VAL A 181 2.74 8.45 -11.55
C VAL A 181 2.22 9.70 -10.83
N ALA A 182 2.57 9.89 -9.56
CA ALA A 182 2.19 11.09 -8.81
C ALA A 182 2.69 12.38 -9.49
N ALA A 183 3.96 12.40 -9.94
CA ALA A 183 4.53 13.53 -10.67
C ALA A 183 3.85 13.75 -12.03
N ALA A 184 3.44 12.67 -12.71
CA ALA A 184 2.72 12.77 -13.98
C ALA A 184 1.34 13.43 -13.80
N LEU A 185 0.59 13.07 -12.76
CA LEU A 185 -0.71 13.68 -12.44
C LEU A 185 -0.59 15.18 -12.15
N VAL A 186 0.46 15.59 -11.42
CA VAL A 186 0.76 17.01 -11.18
C VAL A 186 1.17 17.70 -12.48
N GLY A 187 2.01 17.07 -13.30
CA GLY A 187 2.46 17.60 -14.60
C GLY A 187 1.34 17.76 -15.62
N LEU A 188 0.30 16.92 -15.55
CA LEU A 188 -0.91 17.01 -16.38
C LEU A 188 -1.94 18.01 -15.84
N ASN A 189 -1.75 18.52 -14.61
CA ASN A 189 -2.70 19.35 -13.87
C ASN A 189 -4.01 18.60 -13.51
N ASP A 190 -3.92 17.29 -13.31
CA ASP A 190 -5.05 16.45 -12.88
C ASP A 190 -5.19 16.45 -11.35
N HIS A 191 -4.10 16.70 -10.62
CA HIS A 191 -4.06 16.79 -9.15
C HIS A 191 -3.05 17.83 -8.69
N TYR A 192 -3.28 18.42 -7.51
CA TYR A 192 -2.26 19.18 -6.80
C TYR A 192 -1.20 18.25 -6.19
N ALA A 193 0.01 18.75 -5.98
CA ALA A 193 1.08 17.98 -5.34
C ALA A 193 0.66 17.45 -3.96
N THR A 194 -0.04 18.25 -3.16
CA THR A 194 -0.51 17.81 -1.84
C THR A 194 -1.61 16.75 -1.90
N ASP A 195 -2.40 16.68 -2.99
CA ASP A 195 -3.38 15.60 -3.20
C ASP A 195 -2.68 14.26 -3.42
N THR A 196 -1.58 14.26 -4.17
CA THR A 196 -0.79 13.05 -4.42
C THR A 196 -0.05 12.59 -3.15
N VAL A 197 0.47 13.52 -2.35
CA VAL A 197 1.04 13.21 -1.02
C VAL A 197 -0.03 12.59 -0.11
N GLY A 198 -1.24 13.15 -0.10
CA GLY A 198 -2.38 12.60 0.65
C GLY A 198 -2.73 11.18 0.20
N GLY A 199 -2.79 10.94 -1.10
CA GLY A 199 -3.05 9.61 -1.66
C GLY A 199 -1.99 8.57 -1.27
N ALA A 200 -0.71 8.93 -1.39
CA ALA A 200 0.41 8.08 -0.96
C ALA A 200 0.36 7.77 0.55
N ALA A 201 -0.01 8.75 1.36
CA ALA A 201 -0.16 8.60 2.80
C ALA A 201 -1.32 7.67 3.17
N VAL A 202 -2.51 7.84 2.56
CA VAL A 202 -3.65 6.92 2.76
C VAL A 202 -3.26 5.49 2.40
N ALA A 203 -2.67 5.28 1.21
CA ALA A 203 -2.24 3.97 0.76
C ALA A 203 -1.28 3.30 1.75
N THR A 204 -0.24 4.02 2.16
CA THR A 204 0.76 3.51 3.11
C THR A 204 0.11 3.17 4.46
N ALA A 205 -0.74 4.04 4.99
CA ALA A 205 -1.42 3.82 6.25
C ALA A 205 -2.31 2.57 6.21
N VAL A 206 -3.14 2.42 5.18
CA VAL A 206 -4.08 1.29 5.04
C VAL A 206 -3.33 -0.03 4.86
N VAL A 207 -2.31 -0.06 4.00
CA VAL A 207 -1.53 -1.29 3.78
C VAL A 207 -0.81 -1.72 5.05
N LEU A 208 -0.16 -0.80 5.77
CA LEU A 208 0.53 -1.11 7.01
C LEU A 208 -0.43 -1.52 8.14
N ALA A 209 -1.58 -0.84 8.27
CA ALA A 209 -2.62 -1.21 9.22
C ALA A 209 -3.12 -2.63 8.97
N THR A 210 -3.50 -2.95 7.72
CA THR A 210 -3.95 -4.28 7.32
C THR A 210 -2.88 -5.34 7.59
N THR A 211 -1.62 -5.05 7.28
CA THR A 211 -0.48 -5.95 7.54
C THR A 211 -0.33 -6.26 9.03
N LEU A 212 -0.36 -5.22 9.87
CA LEU A 212 -0.22 -5.36 11.32
C LEU A 212 -1.41 -6.12 11.94
N ILE A 213 -2.63 -5.88 11.45
CA ILE A 213 -3.84 -6.61 11.88
C ILE A 213 -3.71 -8.09 11.53
N LEU A 214 -3.37 -8.43 10.28
CA LEU A 214 -3.17 -9.80 9.84
C LEU A 214 -2.08 -10.52 10.65
N ASP A 215 -1.01 -9.81 11.02
CA ASP A 215 0.06 -10.37 11.84
C ASP A 215 -0.36 -10.59 13.30
N ARG A 216 -1.31 -9.82 13.85
CA ARG A 216 -1.85 -9.99 15.21
C ARG A 216 -2.87 -11.13 15.29
N VAL A 217 -3.88 -11.13 14.42
CA VAL A 217 -4.99 -12.09 14.45
C VAL A 217 -4.50 -13.54 14.43
N ILE A 218 -3.45 -13.84 13.68
CA ILE A 218 -2.97 -15.22 13.56
C ILE A 218 -2.01 -15.63 14.69
N LYS A 219 -1.47 -14.69 15.49
CA LYS A 219 -0.76 -15.02 16.72
C LYS A 219 -1.70 -15.56 17.80
N THR A 220 -2.92 -15.03 17.88
CA THR A 220 -3.93 -15.45 18.89
C THR A 220 -4.55 -16.80 18.58
N SER A 221 -4.47 -17.29 17.34
CA SER A 221 -5.02 -18.60 16.94
C SER A 221 -4.09 -19.80 17.25
N ARG A 222 -3.02 -19.64 18.03
CA ARG A 222 -2.22 -20.76 18.55
C ARG A 222 -2.96 -21.37 19.74
N PRO A 223 -3.34 -22.67 19.71
CA PRO A 223 -3.89 -23.30 20.90
C PRO A 223 -2.85 -23.26 22.02
N VAL A 224 -3.28 -22.90 23.21
CA VAL A 224 -2.53 -23.08 24.45
C VAL A 224 -2.28 -24.58 24.56
N SER A 225 -1.02 -24.99 24.50
CA SER A 225 -0.62 -26.36 24.86
C SER A 225 -0.91 -26.50 26.34
N PHE A 226 -1.96 -27.21 26.70
CA PHE A 226 -2.13 -27.73 28.05
C PHE A 226 -0.96 -28.71 28.28
N GLU A 227 0.05 -28.29 29.03
CA GLU A 227 0.96 -29.22 29.67
C GLU A 227 0.13 -30.06 30.62
N SER A 228 -0.17 -31.31 30.22
CA SER A 228 -0.65 -32.33 31.13
C SER A 228 0.48 -32.60 32.11
N GLY A 229 0.45 -31.95 33.26
CA GLY A 229 1.29 -32.32 34.39
C GLY A 229 1.00 -33.76 34.75
N SER A 230 1.89 -34.65 34.40
CA SER A 230 2.01 -35.99 34.99
C SER A 230 2.52 -35.78 36.40
N GLN A 231 1.58 -35.83 37.34
CA GLN A 231 1.93 -36.10 38.74
C GLN A 231 1.95 -37.63 38.90
N ASP A 232 3.13 -38.16 39.13
CA ASP A 232 3.35 -39.43 39.80
C ASP A 232 4.09 -39.17 41.10
#